data_5a0ffb20c08cb31940c9494c81c20eca
#
_entry.id   5a0ffb20c08cb31940c9494c81c20eca
#
_cell.length_a   1.000
_cell.length_b   1.000
_cell.length_c   1.000
_cell.angle_alpha   90.00
_cell.angle_beta   90.00
_cell.angle_gamma   90.00
#
_symmetry.space_group_name_H-M   'P 1'
#
loop_
_entity.id
_entity.type
_entity.pdbx_description
1 polymer ?
#
loop_
_entity_poly.entity_id
_entity_poly.type
_entity_poly.pdbx_seq_one_letter_code
_entity_poly.pdbx_strand_id
1 'polypeptide(L)'
;MPHPSTHRQPGHTTPAGGDPDWQDWSDAWTRHIPVLTGRTDLTVTVAPGAGGGTPACFYPDQRRIEVDATHIGAPDTANPKRAGHKRLVPTAYGLLVHEAAHAAHSQWRTPPGTPPVVAAVAEVLEESRIEYRQRSRRRGDRRWLRHTVTTLISAGDAPVDDPWHAAHLAGLLLARVDARIITAKDIRGVRAAVTAILGRKRLLQLRDVWRQAHATDDSDADSMVNLAWRWCRILGIDPRLQPQTPVPDPGVFAGRLAPALTDYLAHAAGLTPAEYRAQQLNARFSAPATCSRREPTDAERAAARHLAARLRRARTHQPEPDTRPSLIPPGRLRTRHAITAQAQRTAGTIPTATPWQQRATLPPPKPTLHLGVIVDVSYSMHPYAGPMSSAGWILAHAARSNDAVTATIAFGSDVTLLIGPRQRPTHVQDMNTFGGSSTFIDAVKLADELLHLRQPGRLRMLAVVSDGDLDDIPAAQRLVSTLHRAGCAVLWLRPADLDGHTFTNTTTVLVADPVQATDHIADAAVTALEQA
;
A
#
# COMPACT_ATOMS: atom_id res chain seq x y z
N MET A 1 5.95 -16.61 -0.66
CA MET A 1 6.43 -17.62 -1.61
C MET A 1 7.92 -17.79 -1.39
N PRO A 2 8.47 -19.01 -1.21
CA PRO A 2 9.92 -19.17 -1.26
C PRO A 2 10.39 -18.78 -2.66
N HIS A 3 11.46 -18.03 -2.73
CA HIS A 3 12.06 -17.61 -4.00
C HIS A 3 12.62 -18.84 -4.72
N PRO A 4 12.28 -19.13 -5.98
CA PRO A 4 12.69 -20.36 -6.65
C PRO A 4 14.10 -20.31 -7.23
N SER A 5 14.97 -19.49 -6.67
CA SER A 5 16.26 -19.13 -7.26
C SER A 5 17.30 -20.26 -7.40
N THR A 6 17.16 -21.40 -6.74
CA THR A 6 18.22 -22.42 -6.80
C THR A 6 17.79 -23.83 -7.21
N HIS A 7 16.48 -24.17 -7.25
CA HIS A 7 16.12 -25.61 -7.31
C HIS A 7 14.92 -25.97 -8.21
N ARG A 8 14.43 -25.09 -9.08
CA ARG A 8 13.32 -25.43 -9.97
C ARG A 8 13.81 -26.12 -11.25
N GLN A 9 13.30 -27.31 -11.52
CA GLN A 9 13.47 -27.97 -12.81
C GLN A 9 12.75 -27.18 -13.93
N PRO A 10 13.30 -27.15 -15.15
CA PRO A 10 12.77 -26.38 -16.26
C PRO A 10 11.47 -27.00 -16.78
N GLY A 11 10.34 -26.34 -16.48
CA GLY A 11 9.01 -26.68 -17.00
C GLY A 11 8.43 -25.68 -17.99
N HIS A 12 9.12 -24.58 -18.29
CA HIS A 12 8.66 -23.62 -19.30
C HIS A 12 9.83 -23.25 -20.22
N THR A 13 9.69 -23.62 -21.47
CA THR A 13 10.51 -23.13 -22.59
C THR A 13 10.23 -21.65 -22.78
N THR A 14 11.12 -20.80 -22.28
CA THR A 14 11.21 -19.41 -22.74
C THR A 14 11.58 -19.45 -24.23
N PRO A 15 10.98 -18.62 -25.11
CA PRO A 15 11.34 -18.59 -26.51
C PRO A 15 12.85 -18.33 -26.63
N ALA A 16 13.54 -19.18 -27.39
CA ALA A 16 14.93 -18.99 -27.75
C ALA A 16 15.01 -17.85 -28.79
N GLY A 17 15.09 -16.63 -28.32
CA GLY A 17 15.18 -15.42 -29.13
C GLY A 17 14.76 -14.27 -28.24
N GLY A 18 15.73 -13.48 -27.72
CA GLY A 18 15.42 -12.32 -26.91
C GLY A 18 14.55 -11.35 -27.70
N ASP A 19 13.57 -10.74 -27.04
CA ASP A 19 12.78 -9.63 -27.58
C ASP A 19 13.75 -8.55 -28.09
N PRO A 20 13.72 -8.17 -29.38
CA PRO A 20 14.66 -7.21 -29.97
C PRO A 20 14.72 -5.89 -29.21
N ASP A 21 13.62 -5.46 -28.64
CA ASP A 21 13.52 -4.21 -27.89
C ASP A 21 14.32 -4.25 -26.57
N TRP A 22 14.55 -5.45 -26.01
CA TRP A 22 15.28 -5.65 -24.75
C TRP A 22 16.70 -6.20 -24.92
N GLN A 23 17.18 -6.37 -26.14
CA GLN A 23 18.49 -6.93 -26.42
C GLN A 23 19.63 -6.05 -25.87
N ASP A 24 19.51 -4.74 -25.98
CA ASP A 24 20.50 -3.79 -25.44
C ASP A 24 20.67 -3.91 -23.91
N TRP A 25 19.58 -4.19 -23.19
CA TRP A 25 19.60 -4.44 -21.76
C TRP A 25 20.28 -5.76 -21.42
N SER A 26 19.90 -6.82 -22.10
CA SER A 26 20.49 -8.16 -21.95
C SER A 26 22.00 -8.15 -22.18
N ASP A 27 22.44 -7.51 -23.26
CA ASP A 27 23.86 -7.39 -23.61
C ASP A 27 24.64 -6.51 -22.63
N ALA A 28 24.07 -5.38 -22.22
CA ALA A 28 24.74 -4.47 -21.30
C ALA A 28 24.92 -5.12 -19.91
N TRP A 29 23.89 -5.81 -19.44
CA TRP A 29 23.95 -6.48 -18.14
C TRP A 29 24.78 -7.75 -18.18
N THR A 30 24.79 -8.51 -19.29
CA THR A 30 25.73 -9.63 -19.49
C THR A 30 27.18 -9.15 -19.38
N ARG A 31 27.54 -8.03 -20.04
CA ARG A 31 28.89 -7.44 -19.91
C ARG A 31 29.20 -6.95 -18.50
N HIS A 32 28.18 -6.61 -17.70
CA HIS A 32 28.35 -6.12 -16.31
C HIS A 32 28.46 -7.25 -15.28
N ILE A 33 27.96 -8.44 -15.57
CA ILE A 33 27.93 -9.58 -14.64
C ILE A 33 29.31 -9.95 -14.06
N PRO A 34 30.41 -9.95 -14.81
CA PRO A 34 31.72 -10.26 -14.23
C PRO A 34 32.11 -9.31 -13.09
N VAL A 35 31.64 -8.06 -13.14
CA VAL A 35 31.88 -7.10 -12.06
C VAL A 35 31.07 -7.47 -10.81
N LEU A 36 29.86 -7.99 -10.96
CA LEU A 36 28.99 -8.40 -9.85
C LEU A 36 29.35 -9.74 -9.25
N THR A 37 29.76 -10.71 -10.07
CA THR A 37 29.91 -12.12 -9.67
C THR A 37 31.37 -12.61 -9.63
N GLY A 38 32.27 -11.97 -10.40
CA GLY A 38 33.60 -12.50 -10.70
C GLY A 38 33.60 -13.60 -11.76
N ARG A 39 32.45 -13.94 -12.35
CA ARG A 39 32.27 -15.00 -13.36
C ARG A 39 32.08 -14.39 -14.74
N THR A 40 32.63 -15.03 -15.76
CA THR A 40 32.57 -14.61 -17.17
C THR A 40 31.72 -15.53 -18.04
N ASP A 41 31.21 -16.63 -17.46
CA ASP A 41 30.46 -17.70 -18.13
C ASP A 41 28.93 -17.50 -18.04
N LEU A 42 28.47 -16.38 -17.48
CA LEU A 42 27.06 -16.09 -17.26
C LEU A 42 26.50 -15.16 -18.33
N THR A 43 25.25 -15.40 -18.70
CA THR A 43 24.45 -14.49 -19.54
C THR A 43 23.28 -13.91 -18.75
N VAL A 44 22.80 -12.74 -19.16
CA VAL A 44 21.60 -12.11 -18.60
C VAL A 44 20.57 -11.97 -19.69
N THR A 45 19.34 -12.37 -19.42
CA THR A 45 18.18 -12.12 -20.28
C THR A 45 17.25 -11.14 -19.57
N VAL A 46 16.92 -10.05 -20.24
CA VAL A 46 15.93 -9.07 -19.79
C VAL A 46 14.80 -9.06 -20.80
N ALA A 47 13.62 -9.43 -20.39
CA ALA A 47 12.42 -9.41 -21.23
C ALA A 47 11.16 -9.38 -20.35
N PRO A 48 10.01 -8.89 -20.83
CA PRO A 48 8.74 -9.03 -20.12
C PRO A 48 8.40 -10.49 -19.83
N GLY A 49 8.10 -10.82 -18.58
CA GLY A 49 7.80 -12.19 -18.14
C GLY A 49 9.01 -13.11 -18.01
N ALA A 50 10.25 -12.63 -18.18
CA ALA A 50 11.45 -13.37 -17.84
C ALA A 50 11.49 -13.65 -16.32
N GLY A 51 12.20 -14.73 -15.93
CA GLY A 51 12.28 -15.15 -14.52
C GLY A 51 11.31 -16.29 -14.15
N GLY A 52 10.60 -16.85 -15.13
CA GLY A 52 9.76 -18.05 -14.91
C GLY A 52 8.61 -17.84 -13.92
N GLY A 53 8.02 -16.65 -13.89
CA GLY A 53 6.94 -16.27 -12.98
C GLY A 53 7.43 -15.65 -11.66
N THR A 54 8.72 -15.33 -11.57
CA THR A 54 9.32 -14.56 -10.47
C THR A 54 9.91 -13.26 -11.02
N PRO A 55 10.13 -12.23 -10.17
CA PRO A 55 10.72 -10.96 -10.61
C PRO A 55 12.09 -11.09 -11.26
N ALA A 56 12.87 -12.08 -10.84
CA ALA A 56 14.14 -12.48 -11.44
C ALA A 56 14.46 -13.92 -11.02
N CYS A 57 15.35 -14.60 -11.73
CA CYS A 57 15.78 -15.94 -11.39
C CYS A 57 17.17 -16.25 -11.96
N PHE A 58 18.01 -16.88 -11.14
CA PHE A 58 19.26 -17.48 -11.58
C PHE A 58 19.05 -18.95 -11.90
N TYR A 59 19.44 -19.39 -13.11
CA TYR A 59 19.40 -20.78 -13.59
C TYR A 59 20.83 -21.34 -13.64
N PRO A 60 21.28 -22.08 -12.61
CA PRO A 60 22.67 -22.55 -12.50
C PRO A 60 23.10 -23.41 -13.68
N ASP A 61 22.24 -24.36 -14.11
CA ASP A 61 22.54 -25.30 -15.18
C ASP A 61 22.64 -24.64 -16.56
N GLN A 62 21.89 -23.54 -16.75
CA GLN A 62 21.92 -22.76 -17.98
C GLN A 62 22.94 -21.62 -17.94
N ARG A 63 23.57 -21.38 -16.78
CA ARG A 63 24.50 -20.26 -16.54
C ARG A 63 23.85 -18.91 -16.93
N ARG A 64 22.56 -18.77 -16.62
CA ARG A 64 21.75 -17.63 -17.05
C ARG A 64 21.02 -16.99 -15.86
N ILE A 65 21.00 -15.65 -15.87
CA ILE A 65 20.15 -14.85 -15.00
C ILE A 65 19.04 -14.25 -15.85
N GLU A 66 17.80 -14.36 -15.41
CA GLU A 66 16.66 -13.70 -16.03
C GLU A 66 16.12 -12.62 -15.11
N VAL A 67 15.76 -11.46 -15.69
CA VAL A 67 15.13 -10.35 -14.97
C VAL A 67 13.91 -9.90 -15.75
N ASP A 68 12.76 -9.86 -15.08
CA ASP A 68 11.52 -9.38 -15.68
C ASP A 68 11.58 -7.88 -15.97
N ALA A 69 11.50 -7.54 -17.25
CA ALA A 69 11.56 -6.18 -17.75
C ALA A 69 10.39 -5.31 -17.28
N THR A 70 9.30 -5.88 -16.76
CA THR A 70 8.19 -5.10 -16.17
C THR A 70 8.66 -4.22 -15.00
N HIS A 71 9.76 -4.61 -14.32
CA HIS A 71 10.41 -3.81 -13.27
C HIS A 71 11.28 -2.65 -13.82
N ILE A 72 11.47 -2.58 -15.12
CA ILE A 72 12.11 -1.46 -15.82
C ILE A 72 11.05 -0.51 -16.38
N GLY A 73 9.93 -1.07 -16.85
CA GLY A 73 8.83 -0.37 -17.51
C GLY A 73 8.96 -0.43 -19.03
N ALA A 74 9.53 0.61 -19.67
CA ALA A 74 9.76 0.63 -21.11
C ALA A 74 11.27 0.51 -21.44
N PRO A 75 11.66 -0.01 -22.63
CA PRO A 75 13.07 -0.18 -23.00
C PRO A 75 13.90 1.09 -22.96
N ASP A 76 13.29 2.24 -23.23
CA ASP A 76 13.89 3.57 -23.27
C ASP A 76 13.87 4.31 -21.91
N THR A 77 13.32 3.72 -20.86
CA THR A 77 13.29 4.30 -19.48
C THR A 77 14.69 4.72 -19.02
N ALA A 78 15.71 3.96 -19.39
CA ALA A 78 17.10 4.29 -19.11
C ALA A 78 18.03 3.67 -20.16
N ASN A 79 19.24 4.23 -20.31
CA ASN A 79 20.25 3.63 -21.15
C ASN A 79 21.10 2.63 -20.34
N PRO A 80 20.98 1.30 -20.57
CA PRO A 80 21.68 0.28 -19.77
C PRO A 80 23.20 0.34 -19.88
N LYS A 81 23.74 0.95 -20.95
CA LYS A 81 25.18 1.13 -21.18
C LYS A 81 25.79 2.25 -20.31
N ARG A 82 24.96 3.13 -19.73
CA ARG A 82 25.40 4.22 -18.85
C ARG A 82 25.35 3.81 -17.38
N ALA A 83 26.50 3.72 -16.73
CA ALA A 83 26.63 3.28 -15.34
C ALA A 83 25.75 4.05 -14.34
N GLY A 84 25.46 5.34 -14.57
CA GLY A 84 24.60 6.16 -13.72
C GLY A 84 23.11 5.82 -13.83
N HIS A 85 22.66 5.28 -14.97
CA HIS A 85 21.25 5.05 -15.27
C HIS A 85 20.61 3.90 -14.47
N LYS A 86 21.40 3.01 -13.87
CA LYS A 86 20.89 2.01 -12.90
C LYS A 86 20.09 2.62 -11.75
N ARG A 87 20.27 3.92 -11.45
CA ARG A 87 19.49 4.65 -10.44
C ARG A 87 18.07 4.96 -10.90
N LEU A 88 17.81 4.93 -12.19
CA LEU A 88 16.48 5.13 -12.78
C LEU A 88 15.63 3.85 -12.72
N VAL A 89 16.29 2.70 -12.58
CA VAL A 89 15.65 1.37 -12.51
C VAL A 89 16.16 0.59 -11.29
N PRO A 90 16.01 1.14 -10.08
CA PRO A 90 16.65 0.60 -8.88
C PRO A 90 16.13 -0.79 -8.51
N THR A 91 14.85 -1.08 -8.78
CA THR A 91 14.24 -2.39 -8.53
C THR A 91 14.85 -3.46 -9.41
N ALA A 92 14.82 -3.27 -10.72
CA ALA A 92 15.37 -4.24 -11.67
C ALA A 92 16.88 -4.44 -11.48
N TYR A 93 17.64 -3.37 -11.22
CA TYR A 93 19.06 -3.49 -10.93
C TYR A 93 19.33 -4.18 -9.57
N GLY A 94 18.48 -3.95 -8.57
CA GLY A 94 18.55 -4.63 -7.29
C GLY A 94 18.28 -6.14 -7.40
N LEU A 95 17.29 -6.52 -8.22
CA LEU A 95 17.02 -7.91 -8.60
C LEU A 95 18.23 -8.55 -9.30
N LEU A 96 18.83 -7.86 -10.28
CA LEU A 96 20.04 -8.34 -10.93
C LEU A 96 21.18 -8.57 -9.92
N VAL A 97 21.38 -7.67 -8.96
CA VAL A 97 22.43 -7.82 -7.93
C VAL A 97 22.13 -8.99 -7.00
N HIS A 98 20.86 -9.24 -6.68
CA HIS A 98 20.42 -10.37 -5.87
C HIS A 98 20.69 -11.71 -6.59
N GLU A 99 20.27 -11.86 -7.85
CA GLU A 99 20.52 -13.07 -8.64
C GLU A 99 22.02 -13.27 -8.94
N ALA A 100 22.75 -12.17 -9.12
CA ALA A 100 24.20 -12.23 -9.22
C ALA A 100 24.86 -12.71 -7.90
N ALA A 101 24.27 -12.40 -6.73
CA ALA A 101 24.76 -12.94 -5.47
C ALA A 101 24.51 -14.45 -5.37
N HIS A 102 23.36 -14.96 -5.82
CA HIS A 102 23.14 -16.40 -6.00
C HIS A 102 24.18 -17.02 -6.94
N ALA A 103 24.37 -16.44 -8.11
CA ALA A 103 25.34 -16.94 -9.09
C ALA A 103 26.79 -16.97 -8.56
N ALA A 104 27.16 -16.05 -7.66
CA ALA A 104 28.49 -16.00 -7.07
C ALA A 104 28.66 -16.92 -5.86
N HIS A 105 27.62 -17.09 -5.04
CA HIS A 105 27.72 -17.64 -3.69
C HIS A 105 26.87 -18.89 -3.43
N SER A 106 25.89 -19.25 -4.26
CA SER A 106 25.10 -20.48 -4.12
C SER A 106 25.73 -21.61 -4.96
N GLN A 107 26.81 -22.19 -4.47
CA GLN A 107 27.51 -23.31 -5.15
C GLN A 107 27.07 -24.69 -4.61
N TRP A 108 26.25 -24.73 -3.58
CA TRP A 108 25.68 -25.95 -3.00
C TRP A 108 24.29 -26.23 -3.55
N ARG A 109 23.86 -27.47 -3.45
CA ARG A 109 22.48 -27.91 -3.77
C ARG A 109 21.94 -28.76 -2.65
N THR A 110 20.64 -28.70 -2.43
CA THR A 110 19.96 -29.56 -1.46
C THR A 110 20.16 -31.02 -1.83
N PRO A 111 20.74 -31.86 -0.93
CA PRO A 111 20.94 -33.27 -1.19
C PRO A 111 19.63 -34.01 -1.48
N PRO A 112 19.64 -35.02 -2.36
CA PRO A 112 18.47 -35.86 -2.60
C PRO A 112 17.95 -36.49 -1.30
N GLY A 113 16.64 -36.55 -1.16
CA GLY A 113 15.99 -37.10 0.06
C GLY A 113 15.89 -36.15 1.24
N THR A 114 16.34 -34.90 1.12
CA THR A 114 16.10 -33.87 2.14
C THR A 114 14.59 -33.61 2.27
N PRO A 115 14.02 -33.63 3.49
CA PRO A 115 12.61 -33.34 3.68
C PRO A 115 12.21 -31.96 3.18
N PRO A 116 11.01 -31.78 2.60
CA PRO A 116 10.59 -30.53 1.95
C PRO A 116 10.69 -29.29 2.86
N VAL A 117 10.30 -29.42 4.13
CA VAL A 117 10.37 -28.31 5.11
C VAL A 117 11.83 -27.91 5.38
N VAL A 118 12.74 -28.91 5.47
CA VAL A 118 14.16 -28.63 5.69
C VAL A 118 14.77 -27.94 4.48
N ALA A 119 14.42 -28.38 3.27
CA ALA A 119 14.84 -27.73 2.05
C ALA A 119 14.37 -26.27 1.98
N ALA A 120 13.09 -26.02 2.28
CA ALA A 120 12.52 -24.67 2.30
C ALA A 120 13.22 -23.76 3.35
N VAL A 121 13.55 -24.29 4.54
CA VAL A 121 14.30 -23.52 5.54
C VAL A 121 15.73 -23.24 5.08
N ALA A 122 16.40 -24.21 4.43
CA ALA A 122 17.75 -24.00 3.90
C ALA A 122 17.75 -22.86 2.85
N GLU A 123 16.72 -22.80 1.99
CA GLU A 123 16.53 -21.70 1.03
C GLU A 123 16.33 -20.34 1.73
N VAL A 124 15.51 -20.29 2.78
CA VAL A 124 15.32 -19.05 3.57
C VAL A 124 16.63 -18.57 4.21
N LEU A 125 17.44 -19.49 4.71
CA LEU A 125 18.76 -19.16 5.28
C LEU A 125 19.73 -18.68 4.19
N GLU A 126 19.65 -19.25 3.00
CA GLU A 126 20.47 -18.88 1.84
C GLU A 126 20.25 -17.45 1.41
N GLU A 127 19.02 -16.96 1.41
CA GLU A 127 18.65 -15.59 1.04
C GLU A 127 19.50 -14.54 1.76
N SER A 128 19.56 -14.62 3.08
CA SER A 128 20.35 -13.67 3.87
C SER A 128 21.85 -13.96 3.83
N ARG A 129 22.26 -15.23 3.59
CA ARG A 129 23.65 -15.64 3.48
C ARG A 129 24.31 -15.04 2.24
N ILE A 130 23.70 -15.21 1.06
CA ILE A 130 24.26 -14.67 -0.18
C ILE A 130 24.37 -13.16 -0.15
N GLU A 131 23.36 -12.48 0.40
CA GLU A 131 23.39 -11.02 0.53
C GLU A 131 24.50 -10.55 1.50
N TYR A 132 24.71 -11.29 2.61
CA TYR A 132 25.83 -11.04 3.52
C TYR A 132 27.18 -11.19 2.80
N ARG A 133 27.36 -12.27 2.02
CA ARG A 133 28.59 -12.55 1.23
C ARG A 133 28.79 -11.49 0.15
N GLN A 134 27.76 -11.16 -0.61
CA GLN A 134 27.81 -10.14 -1.67
C GLN A 134 28.17 -8.76 -1.10
N ARG A 135 27.51 -8.34 -0.04
CA ARG A 135 27.83 -7.08 0.64
C ARG A 135 29.26 -7.07 1.19
N SER A 136 29.73 -8.19 1.73
CA SER A 136 31.10 -8.30 2.27
C SER A 136 32.13 -8.13 1.16
N ARG A 137 31.86 -8.68 -0.01
CA ARG A 137 32.68 -8.54 -1.21
C ARG A 137 32.55 -7.16 -1.85
N ARG A 138 31.33 -6.62 -1.92
CA ARG A 138 31.00 -5.35 -2.61
C ARG A 138 30.06 -4.48 -1.76
N ARG A 139 30.66 -3.64 -0.90
CA ARG A 139 29.88 -2.79 0.05
C ARG A 139 28.86 -1.88 -0.65
N GLY A 140 29.12 -1.44 -1.88
CA GLY A 140 28.22 -0.59 -2.65
C GLY A 140 26.92 -1.26 -3.08
N ASP A 141 26.88 -2.60 -3.10
CA ASP A 141 25.71 -3.36 -3.51
C ASP A 141 24.60 -3.38 -2.44
N ARG A 142 24.95 -3.06 -1.17
CA ARG A 142 24.01 -2.98 -0.06
C ARG A 142 22.75 -2.16 -0.38
N ARG A 143 22.89 -1.01 -1.05
CA ARG A 143 21.75 -0.12 -1.37
C ARG A 143 20.75 -0.78 -2.33
N TRP A 144 21.25 -1.61 -3.25
CA TRP A 144 20.46 -2.32 -4.23
C TRP A 144 19.76 -3.52 -3.59
N LEU A 145 20.51 -4.32 -2.82
CA LEU A 145 19.94 -5.43 -2.04
C LEU A 145 18.86 -4.96 -1.07
N ARG A 146 19.09 -3.82 -0.37
CA ARG A 146 18.05 -3.23 0.47
C ARG A 146 16.79 -2.87 -0.31
N HIS A 147 16.93 -2.40 -1.55
CA HIS A 147 15.79 -2.07 -2.40
C HIS A 147 15.03 -3.34 -2.81
N THR A 148 15.77 -4.42 -3.12
CA THR A 148 15.19 -5.73 -3.49
C THR A 148 14.32 -6.32 -2.39
N VAL A 149 14.71 -6.17 -1.11
CA VAL A 149 13.92 -6.66 0.03
C VAL A 149 12.47 -6.17 -0.02
N THR A 150 12.24 -4.89 -0.34
CA THR A 150 10.89 -4.33 -0.44
C THR A 150 10.13 -4.76 -1.70
N THR A 151 10.84 -5.31 -2.68
CA THR A 151 10.24 -5.82 -3.92
C THR A 151 9.87 -7.30 -3.81
N LEU A 152 10.76 -8.11 -3.19
CA LEU A 152 10.57 -9.56 -3.09
C LEU A 152 9.65 -9.96 -1.95
N ILE A 153 9.72 -9.27 -0.81
CA ILE A 153 8.88 -9.56 0.35
C ILE A 153 7.54 -8.84 0.20
N SER A 154 6.47 -9.58 0.33
CA SER A 154 5.10 -9.07 0.30
C SER A 154 4.41 -9.21 1.66
N ALA A 155 3.33 -8.46 1.88
CA ALA A 155 2.52 -8.64 3.10
C ALA A 155 1.92 -10.05 3.23
N GLY A 156 1.75 -10.75 2.10
CA GLY A 156 1.29 -12.13 2.07
C GLY A 156 2.28 -13.18 2.60
N ASP A 157 3.55 -12.81 2.84
CA ASP A 157 4.55 -13.72 3.41
C ASP A 157 4.36 -13.99 4.92
N ALA A 158 3.46 -13.26 5.58
CA ALA A 158 3.12 -13.45 6.98
C ALA A 158 1.59 -13.47 7.21
N PRO A 159 0.85 -14.37 6.56
CA PRO A 159 -0.62 -14.34 6.58
C PRO A 159 -1.24 -14.72 7.92
N VAL A 160 -0.52 -15.46 8.77
CA VAL A 160 -1.01 -16.01 10.03
C VAL A 160 -0.01 -15.80 11.16
N ASP A 161 -0.52 -15.57 12.38
CA ASP A 161 0.28 -15.44 13.61
C ASP A 161 0.61 -16.80 14.22
N ASP A 162 1.47 -17.56 13.59
CA ASP A 162 1.98 -18.83 14.12
C ASP A 162 3.53 -18.85 14.15
N PRO A 163 4.12 -19.83 14.86
CA PRO A 163 5.57 -19.92 14.97
C PRO A 163 6.32 -20.12 13.66
N TRP A 164 5.72 -20.80 12.67
CA TRP A 164 6.34 -21.03 11.37
C TRP A 164 6.48 -19.72 10.59
N HIS A 165 5.38 -18.97 10.41
CA HIS A 165 5.39 -17.70 9.69
C HIS A 165 6.22 -16.63 10.41
N ALA A 166 6.16 -16.61 11.75
CA ALA A 166 7.01 -15.70 12.53
C ALA A 166 8.50 -16.00 12.37
N ALA A 167 8.89 -17.27 12.34
CA ALA A 167 10.28 -17.67 12.12
C ALA A 167 10.72 -17.41 10.67
N HIS A 168 9.86 -17.72 9.70
CA HIS A 168 10.13 -17.43 8.29
C HIS A 168 10.38 -15.92 8.07
N LEU A 169 9.50 -15.07 8.62
CA LEU A 169 9.67 -13.62 8.55
C LEU A 169 10.94 -13.14 9.29
N ALA A 170 11.31 -13.81 10.38
CA ALA A 170 12.58 -13.54 11.06
C ALA A 170 13.78 -13.88 10.16
N GLY A 171 13.76 -15.01 9.46
CA GLY A 171 14.77 -15.40 8.47
C GLY A 171 14.88 -14.40 7.31
N LEU A 172 13.74 -13.93 6.81
CA LEU A 172 13.70 -12.96 5.71
C LEU A 172 14.16 -11.56 6.12
N LEU A 173 13.78 -11.05 7.30
CA LEU A 173 14.02 -9.65 7.68
C LEU A 173 15.04 -9.49 8.82
N LEU A 174 14.93 -10.24 9.92
CA LEU A 174 15.82 -10.05 11.05
C LEU A 174 17.24 -10.56 10.74
N ALA A 175 17.36 -11.63 9.95
CA ALA A 175 18.64 -12.10 9.46
C ALA A 175 19.35 -11.06 8.57
N ARG A 176 18.59 -10.33 7.72
CA ARG A 176 19.12 -9.24 6.90
C ARG A 176 19.60 -8.02 7.72
N VAL A 177 19.09 -7.85 8.96
CA VAL A 177 19.69 -6.87 9.89
C VAL A 177 21.08 -7.31 10.34
N ASP A 178 21.24 -8.59 10.72
CA ASP A 178 22.54 -9.13 11.10
C ASP A 178 23.51 -9.17 9.89
N ALA A 179 23.00 -9.42 8.67
CA ALA A 179 23.74 -9.25 7.41
C ALA A 179 24.08 -7.79 7.07
N ARG A 180 23.55 -6.82 7.82
CA ARG A 180 23.71 -5.37 7.61
C ARG A 180 23.17 -4.86 6.27
N ILE A 181 22.17 -5.50 5.71
CA ILE A 181 21.44 -5.05 4.50
C ILE A 181 20.43 -3.99 4.88
N ILE A 182 19.57 -4.25 5.86
CA ILE A 182 18.58 -3.32 6.41
C ILE A 182 18.98 -2.91 7.85
N THR A 183 18.26 -1.95 8.44
CA THR A 183 18.57 -1.49 9.80
C THR A 183 17.53 -1.99 10.82
N ALA A 184 17.96 -2.17 12.07
CA ALA A 184 17.05 -2.59 13.14
C ALA A 184 15.92 -1.58 13.40
N LYS A 185 16.16 -0.29 13.08
CA LYS A 185 15.16 0.77 13.19
C LYS A 185 14.02 0.56 12.21
N ASP A 186 14.35 0.16 10.98
CA ASP A 186 13.37 -0.03 9.90
C ASP A 186 12.32 -1.10 10.25
N ILE A 187 12.74 -2.18 10.91
CA ILE A 187 11.90 -3.36 11.20
C ILE A 187 11.51 -3.50 12.69
N ARG A 188 11.45 -2.39 13.43
CA ARG A 188 11.14 -2.45 14.88
C ARG A 188 9.81 -3.12 15.17
N GLY A 189 8.75 -2.77 14.42
CA GLY A 189 7.42 -3.36 14.55
C GLY A 189 7.40 -4.86 14.25
N VAL A 190 8.05 -5.26 13.15
CA VAL A 190 8.17 -6.68 12.78
C VAL A 190 8.90 -7.48 13.85
N ARG A 191 10.01 -6.95 14.39
CA ARG A 191 10.73 -7.61 15.49
C ARG A 191 9.86 -7.78 16.72
N ALA A 192 9.06 -6.78 17.09
CA ALA A 192 8.15 -6.85 18.23
C ALA A 192 7.09 -7.94 18.02
N ALA A 193 6.44 -7.99 16.85
CA ALA A 193 5.45 -8.99 16.48
C ALA A 193 6.03 -10.42 16.50
N VAL A 194 7.17 -10.62 15.85
CA VAL A 194 7.90 -11.90 15.84
C VAL A 194 8.27 -12.35 17.27
N THR A 195 8.77 -11.41 18.09
CA THR A 195 9.15 -11.72 19.49
C THR A 195 7.93 -12.10 20.33
N ALA A 196 6.78 -11.49 20.08
CA ALA A 196 5.55 -11.80 20.80
C ALA A 196 5.03 -13.23 20.52
N ILE A 197 5.27 -13.75 19.30
CA ILE A 197 4.83 -15.10 18.89
C ILE A 197 5.86 -16.16 19.28
N LEU A 198 7.13 -15.96 18.93
CA LEU A 198 8.18 -16.95 19.17
C LEU A 198 8.70 -16.98 20.62
N GLY A 199 8.61 -15.84 21.30
CA GLY A 199 9.32 -15.61 22.55
C GLY A 199 10.82 -15.34 22.34
N ARG A 200 11.40 -14.60 23.28
CA ARG A 200 12.81 -14.14 23.20
C ARG A 200 13.82 -15.31 23.09
N LYS A 201 13.57 -16.41 23.79
CA LYS A 201 14.50 -17.57 23.82
C LYS A 201 14.61 -18.23 22.43
N ARG A 202 13.46 -18.57 21.82
CA ARG A 202 13.44 -19.19 20.47
C ARG A 202 14.04 -18.25 19.43
N LEU A 203 13.70 -16.96 19.49
CA LEU A 203 14.25 -15.98 18.55
C LEU A 203 15.77 -15.86 18.65
N LEU A 204 16.35 -15.91 19.85
CA LEU A 204 17.81 -15.92 20.01
C LEU A 204 18.46 -17.20 19.46
N GLN A 205 17.81 -18.36 19.62
CA GLN A 205 18.27 -19.62 19.05
C GLN A 205 18.23 -19.61 17.51
N LEU A 206 17.16 -19.08 16.91
CA LEU A 206 17.05 -18.90 15.47
C LEU A 206 18.09 -17.91 14.95
N ARG A 207 18.34 -16.83 15.69
CA ARG A 207 19.41 -15.86 15.37
C ARG A 207 20.77 -16.51 15.29
N ASP A 208 21.08 -17.42 16.20
CA ASP A 208 22.33 -18.17 16.16
C ASP A 208 22.42 -19.05 14.89
N VAL A 209 21.32 -19.66 14.48
CA VAL A 209 21.26 -20.45 13.23
C VAL A 209 21.60 -19.60 12.01
N TRP A 210 20.92 -18.49 11.78
CA TRP A 210 21.20 -17.70 10.56
C TRP A 210 22.58 -17.01 10.59
N ARG A 211 23.10 -16.68 11.77
CA ARG A 211 24.46 -16.15 11.88
C ARG A 211 25.52 -17.19 11.53
N GLN A 212 25.28 -18.46 11.88
CA GLN A 212 26.14 -19.58 11.43
C GLN A 212 26.00 -19.78 9.92
N ALA A 213 24.78 -19.70 9.37
CA ALA A 213 24.57 -19.75 7.92
C ALA A 213 25.37 -18.65 7.20
N HIS A 214 25.40 -17.40 7.71
CA HIS A 214 26.21 -16.33 7.11
C HIS A 214 27.73 -16.67 7.07
N ALA A 215 28.21 -17.49 7.98
CA ALA A 215 29.61 -17.92 8.04
C ALA A 215 29.89 -19.21 7.24
N THR A 216 28.85 -19.90 6.78
CA THR A 216 28.97 -21.17 6.00
C THR A 216 29.56 -20.89 4.62
N ASP A 217 30.48 -21.76 4.17
CA ASP A 217 31.10 -21.64 2.85
C ASP A 217 30.11 -21.86 1.71
N ASP A 218 30.47 -21.30 0.54
CA ASP A 218 29.57 -21.23 -0.62
C ASP A 218 29.18 -22.61 -1.18
N SER A 219 29.99 -23.67 -0.92
CA SER A 219 29.75 -25.05 -1.37
C SER A 219 29.31 -26.03 -0.28
N ASP A 220 29.17 -25.57 0.98
CA ASP A 220 28.90 -26.45 2.12
C ASP A 220 27.40 -26.72 2.30
N ALA A 221 26.88 -27.67 1.52
CA ALA A 221 25.50 -28.12 1.58
C ALA A 221 25.14 -28.77 2.93
N ASP A 222 26.04 -29.56 3.49
CA ASP A 222 25.78 -30.32 4.72
C ASP A 222 25.56 -29.38 5.90
N SER A 223 26.37 -28.35 6.06
CA SER A 223 26.19 -27.33 7.08
C SER A 223 24.88 -26.57 6.90
N MET A 224 24.51 -26.16 5.68
CA MET A 224 23.26 -25.47 5.41
C MET A 224 22.05 -26.34 5.77
N VAL A 225 22.04 -27.61 5.37
CA VAL A 225 20.98 -28.57 5.69
C VAL A 225 20.91 -28.85 7.21
N ASN A 226 22.06 -29.03 7.86
CA ASN A 226 22.11 -29.22 9.31
C ASN A 226 21.56 -28.01 10.10
N LEU A 227 21.83 -26.79 9.62
CA LEU A 227 21.26 -25.56 10.20
C LEU A 227 19.74 -25.51 9.99
N ALA A 228 19.25 -25.94 8.83
CA ALA A 228 17.81 -26.04 8.56
C ALA A 228 17.12 -27.10 9.46
N TRP A 229 17.74 -28.24 9.70
CA TRP A 229 17.27 -29.24 10.68
C TRP A 229 17.21 -28.66 12.10
N ARG A 230 18.24 -27.92 12.50
CA ARG A 230 18.27 -27.24 13.82
C ARG A 230 17.16 -26.21 13.94
N TRP A 231 16.85 -25.47 12.88
CA TRP A 231 15.72 -24.53 12.83
C TRP A 231 14.39 -25.25 13.08
N CYS A 232 14.12 -26.34 12.36
CA CYS A 232 12.90 -27.12 12.56
C CYS A 232 12.78 -27.64 14.00
N ARG A 233 13.87 -28.12 14.61
CA ARG A 233 13.90 -28.57 16.01
C ARG A 233 13.60 -27.46 17.01
N ILE A 234 14.11 -26.24 16.79
CA ILE A 234 13.83 -25.08 17.64
C ILE A 234 12.33 -24.74 17.63
N LEU A 235 11.67 -24.89 16.49
CA LEU A 235 10.25 -24.64 16.34
C LEU A 235 9.37 -25.80 16.77
N GLY A 236 9.91 -27.00 16.92
CA GLY A 236 9.14 -28.23 17.20
C GLY A 236 8.31 -28.68 15.99
N ILE A 237 8.78 -28.44 14.78
CA ILE A 237 8.09 -28.76 13.52
C ILE A 237 8.57 -30.13 13.01
N ASP A 238 7.61 -30.98 12.59
CA ASP A 238 7.95 -32.22 11.88
C ASP A 238 8.43 -31.89 10.47
N PRO A 239 9.69 -32.18 10.15
CA PRO A 239 10.27 -31.86 8.86
C PRO A 239 9.71 -32.66 7.68
N ARG A 240 8.94 -33.72 7.95
CA ARG A 240 8.28 -34.54 6.93
C ARG A 240 6.96 -33.95 6.43
N LEU A 241 6.40 -33.00 7.16
CA LEU A 241 5.19 -32.29 6.74
C LEU A 241 5.51 -31.43 5.52
N GLN A 242 4.54 -31.31 4.60
CA GLN A 242 4.65 -30.33 3.53
C GLN A 242 4.54 -28.91 4.11
N PRO A 243 5.34 -27.95 3.68
CA PRO A 243 5.15 -26.56 4.06
C PRO A 243 3.74 -26.15 3.65
N GLN A 244 2.89 -25.87 4.62
CA GLN A 244 1.58 -25.29 4.31
C GLN A 244 1.82 -23.85 3.88
N THR A 245 1.63 -23.55 2.61
CA THR A 245 1.42 -22.20 2.14
C THR A 245 -0.06 -21.88 2.34
N PRO A 246 -0.44 -21.10 3.34
CA PRO A 246 -1.80 -20.61 3.45
C PRO A 246 -2.10 -19.79 2.22
N VAL A 247 -3.25 -20.02 1.59
CA VAL A 247 -3.79 -19.09 0.58
C VAL A 247 -4.16 -17.84 1.37
N PRO A 248 -3.53 -16.67 1.14
CA PRO A 248 -3.90 -15.46 1.84
C PRO A 248 -5.34 -15.12 1.46
N ASP A 249 -6.22 -14.96 2.45
CA ASP A 249 -7.49 -14.28 2.24
C ASP A 249 -7.16 -12.80 1.93
N PRO A 250 -7.45 -12.30 0.71
CA PRO A 250 -6.99 -10.99 0.27
C PRO A 250 -7.56 -9.80 1.06
N GLY A 251 -8.52 -10.05 1.95
CA GLY A 251 -9.19 -8.99 2.72
C GLY A 251 -8.91 -8.94 4.22
N VAL A 252 -8.22 -9.93 4.80
CA VAL A 252 -8.09 -10.04 6.26
C VAL A 252 -6.63 -10.05 6.68
N PHE A 253 -6.10 -8.89 7.05
CA PHE A 253 -4.87 -8.80 7.85
C PHE A 253 -5.25 -9.03 9.31
N ALA A 254 -5.45 -10.30 9.69
CA ALA A 254 -5.64 -10.68 11.06
C ALA A 254 -4.27 -10.88 11.75
N GLY A 255 -4.19 -10.54 13.05
CA GLY A 255 -3.00 -10.80 13.83
C GLY A 255 -1.99 -9.65 13.91
N ARG A 256 -0.73 -9.97 14.23
CA ARG A 256 0.36 -9.02 14.51
C ARG A 256 1.42 -8.95 13.40
N LEU A 257 1.67 -10.07 12.72
CA LEU A 257 2.75 -10.17 11.73
C LEU A 257 2.42 -9.38 10.46
N ALA A 258 1.26 -9.64 9.86
CA ALA A 258 0.88 -9.00 8.60
C ALA A 258 0.76 -7.47 8.70
N PRO A 259 0.12 -6.88 9.74
CA PRO A 259 0.13 -5.44 9.93
C PRO A 259 1.53 -4.86 10.12
N ALA A 260 2.38 -5.49 10.95
CA ALA A 260 3.74 -5.01 11.19
C ALA A 260 4.62 -5.07 9.93
N LEU A 261 4.44 -6.09 9.09
CA LEU A 261 5.11 -6.22 7.81
C LEU A 261 4.61 -5.16 6.82
N THR A 262 3.29 -4.96 6.74
CA THR A 262 2.67 -3.91 5.92
C THR A 262 3.20 -2.52 6.28
N ASP A 263 3.28 -2.20 7.57
CA ASP A 263 3.82 -0.92 8.06
C ASP A 263 5.29 -0.72 7.65
N TYR A 264 6.10 -1.79 7.74
CA TYR A 264 7.49 -1.75 7.30
C TYR A 264 7.62 -1.49 5.80
N LEU A 265 6.88 -2.25 4.99
CA LEU A 265 6.95 -2.17 3.53
C LEU A 265 6.41 -0.84 3.01
N ALA A 266 5.30 -0.35 3.59
CA ALA A 266 4.75 0.96 3.29
C ALA A 266 5.75 2.08 3.59
N HIS A 267 6.36 2.06 4.79
CA HIS A 267 7.38 3.04 5.15
C HIS A 267 8.58 3.01 4.20
N ALA A 268 9.03 1.83 3.82
CA ALA A 268 10.15 1.65 2.88
C ALA A 268 9.81 2.18 1.47
N ALA A 269 8.56 2.06 1.05
CA ALA A 269 8.05 2.60 -0.22
C ALA A 269 7.70 4.10 -0.16
N GLY A 270 7.76 4.74 1.02
CA GLY A 270 7.34 6.13 1.21
C GLY A 270 5.82 6.33 1.15
N LEU A 271 5.05 5.28 1.43
CA LEU A 271 3.60 5.24 1.40
C LEU A 271 3.04 5.09 2.82
N THR A 272 1.74 5.36 2.98
CA THR A 272 0.99 4.91 4.16
C THR A 272 0.69 3.40 4.03
N PRO A 273 0.43 2.69 5.15
CA PRO A 273 0.04 1.26 5.10
C PRO A 273 -1.18 0.99 4.22
N ALA A 274 -2.15 1.91 4.19
CA ALA A 274 -3.34 1.80 3.36
C ALA A 274 -3.03 2.00 1.87
N GLU A 275 -2.23 3.01 1.51
CA GLU A 275 -1.77 3.20 0.12
C GLU A 275 -0.95 2.01 -0.39
N TYR A 276 -0.10 1.42 0.48
CA TYR A 276 0.66 0.22 0.14
C TYR A 276 -0.25 -0.97 -0.14
N ARG A 277 -1.26 -1.23 0.73
CA ARG A 277 -2.25 -2.29 0.50
C ARG A 277 -3.03 -2.09 -0.79
N ALA A 278 -3.46 -0.87 -1.07
CA ALA A 278 -4.13 -0.53 -2.32
C ALA A 278 -3.25 -0.83 -3.54
N GLN A 279 -1.96 -0.48 -3.47
CA GLN A 279 -1.02 -0.78 -4.54
C GLN A 279 -0.81 -2.28 -4.73
N GLN A 280 -0.77 -3.07 -3.64
CA GLN A 280 -0.67 -4.52 -3.71
C GLN A 280 -1.93 -5.17 -4.29
N LEU A 281 -3.11 -4.67 -3.96
CA LEU A 281 -4.36 -5.11 -4.57
C LEU A 281 -4.35 -4.83 -6.08
N ASN A 282 -4.00 -3.62 -6.50
CA ASN A 282 -3.92 -3.26 -7.91
C ASN A 282 -2.90 -4.11 -8.70
N ALA A 283 -1.78 -4.51 -8.07
CA ALA A 283 -0.78 -5.35 -8.71
C ALA A 283 -1.21 -6.82 -8.89
N ARG A 284 -2.16 -7.30 -8.08
CA ARG A 284 -2.71 -8.67 -8.19
C ARG A 284 -3.73 -8.80 -9.30
N PHE A 285 -4.39 -7.72 -9.67
CA PHE A 285 -5.48 -7.72 -10.63
C PHE A 285 -5.00 -7.12 -11.95
N SER A 286 -4.89 -7.97 -12.96
CA SER A 286 -4.18 -7.67 -14.22
C SER A 286 -4.92 -6.76 -15.20
N ALA A 287 -6.18 -6.35 -14.91
CA ALA A 287 -6.94 -5.47 -15.78
C ALA A 287 -7.21 -4.14 -15.07
N PRO A 288 -6.65 -3.01 -15.54
CA PRO A 288 -6.98 -1.72 -14.96
C PRO A 288 -8.45 -1.37 -15.24
N ALA A 289 -9.17 -0.91 -14.22
CA ALA A 289 -10.53 -0.39 -14.35
C ALA A 289 -10.59 0.87 -15.25
N THR A 290 -9.44 1.46 -15.57
CA THR A 290 -9.32 2.60 -16.49
C THR A 290 -8.63 2.19 -17.77
N CYS A 291 -9.19 2.54 -18.90
CA CYS A 291 -8.56 2.35 -20.22
C CYS A 291 -7.83 3.61 -20.71
N SER A 292 -8.28 4.79 -20.30
CA SER A 292 -7.67 6.06 -20.73
C SER A 292 -7.90 7.17 -19.70
N ARG A 293 -7.23 8.29 -19.95
CA ARG A 293 -7.43 9.56 -19.24
C ARG A 293 -7.76 10.63 -20.26
N ARG A 294 -8.77 11.44 -19.97
CA ARG A 294 -9.10 12.59 -20.81
C ARG A 294 -9.13 13.89 -20.03
N GLU A 295 -8.96 14.99 -20.73
CA GLU A 295 -9.20 16.31 -20.16
C GLU A 295 -10.68 16.48 -19.80
N PRO A 296 -11.00 17.10 -18.66
CA PRO A 296 -12.36 17.43 -18.32
C PRO A 296 -12.90 18.50 -19.29
N THR A 297 -14.14 18.38 -19.68
CA THR A 297 -14.85 19.36 -20.50
C THR A 297 -15.08 20.67 -19.72
N ASP A 298 -15.40 21.75 -20.41
CA ASP A 298 -15.74 23.03 -19.75
C ASP A 298 -17.00 22.91 -18.90
N ALA A 299 -17.96 22.11 -19.32
CA ALA A 299 -19.18 21.80 -18.57
C ALA A 299 -18.87 21.04 -17.26
N GLU A 300 -18.02 20.02 -17.30
CA GLU A 300 -17.58 19.30 -16.09
C GLU A 300 -16.78 20.21 -15.15
N ARG A 301 -15.89 21.07 -15.70
CA ARG A 301 -15.18 22.09 -14.90
C ARG A 301 -16.14 23.08 -14.22
N ALA A 302 -17.18 23.52 -14.93
CA ALA A 302 -18.20 24.40 -14.38
C ALA A 302 -19.01 23.71 -13.28
N ALA A 303 -19.46 22.46 -13.51
CA ALA A 303 -20.16 21.63 -12.53
C ALA A 303 -19.32 21.43 -11.25
N ALA A 304 -18.03 21.08 -11.40
CA ALA A 304 -17.13 20.90 -10.26
C ALA A 304 -16.93 22.21 -9.46
N ARG A 305 -16.80 23.37 -10.13
CA ARG A 305 -16.72 24.67 -9.43
C ARG A 305 -18.00 25.00 -8.68
N HIS A 306 -19.15 24.71 -9.28
CA HIS A 306 -20.46 24.93 -8.64
C HIS A 306 -20.61 24.07 -7.39
N LEU A 307 -20.38 22.76 -7.49
CA LEU A 307 -20.39 21.83 -6.36
C LEU A 307 -19.38 22.24 -5.27
N ALA A 308 -18.18 22.68 -5.64
CA ALA A 308 -17.18 23.16 -4.70
C ALA A 308 -17.68 24.38 -3.90
N ALA A 309 -18.38 25.32 -4.56
CA ALA A 309 -18.95 26.48 -3.89
C ALA A 309 -20.04 26.09 -2.87
N ARG A 310 -20.89 25.12 -3.21
CA ARG A 310 -21.94 24.58 -2.32
C ARG A 310 -21.33 23.87 -1.10
N LEU A 311 -20.38 22.95 -1.31
CA LEU A 311 -19.68 22.25 -0.23
C LEU A 311 -18.92 23.21 0.69
N ARG A 312 -18.37 24.31 0.16
CA ARG A 312 -17.72 25.34 0.97
C ARG A 312 -18.70 26.04 1.90
N ARG A 313 -19.91 26.37 1.43
CA ARG A 313 -20.97 26.99 2.24
C ARG A 313 -21.43 26.08 3.36
N ALA A 314 -21.65 24.79 3.07
CA ALA A 314 -22.04 23.78 4.07
C ALA A 314 -21.02 23.60 5.19
N ARG A 315 -19.72 23.80 4.89
CA ARG A 315 -18.62 23.71 5.89
C ARG A 315 -18.48 24.96 6.77
N THR A 316 -19.17 26.05 6.45
CA THR A 316 -19.11 27.30 7.23
C THR A 316 -20.18 27.27 8.30
N HIS A 317 -19.87 26.75 9.48
CA HIS A 317 -20.74 26.91 10.66
C HIS A 317 -20.80 28.40 11.05
N GLN A 318 -21.95 28.85 11.56
CA GLN A 318 -22.04 30.18 12.10
C GLN A 318 -21.05 30.36 13.25
N PRO A 319 -20.29 31.47 13.30
CA PRO A 319 -19.33 31.69 14.36
C PRO A 319 -20.07 31.79 15.70
N GLU A 320 -19.83 30.86 16.60
CA GLU A 320 -20.28 30.99 17.98
C GLU A 320 -19.53 32.14 18.67
N PRO A 321 -20.21 33.03 19.35
CA PRO A 321 -19.55 34.09 20.11
C PRO A 321 -18.80 33.48 21.29
N ASP A 322 -17.48 33.39 21.19
CA ASP A 322 -16.61 33.01 22.30
C ASP A 322 -16.34 34.26 23.18
N THR A 323 -16.42 34.10 24.51
CA THR A 323 -16.12 35.16 25.44
C THR A 323 -14.81 34.88 26.17
N ARG A 324 -13.81 35.71 25.92
CA ARG A 324 -12.49 35.55 26.54
C ARG A 324 -12.24 36.56 27.65
N PRO A 325 -11.67 36.14 28.78
CA PRO A 325 -11.19 37.07 29.80
C PRO A 325 -10.00 37.87 29.28
N SER A 326 -9.99 39.20 29.51
CA SER A 326 -8.93 40.12 29.07
C SER A 326 -8.49 41.03 30.20
N LEU A 327 -7.20 41.40 30.17
CA LEU A 327 -6.62 42.40 31.09
C LEU A 327 -6.95 43.83 30.69
N ILE A 328 -7.26 44.05 29.40
CA ILE A 328 -7.48 45.39 28.82
C ILE A 328 -8.86 45.48 28.14
N PRO A 329 -9.48 46.70 28.11
CA PRO A 329 -10.67 46.95 27.30
C PRO A 329 -10.39 46.82 25.79
N PRO A 330 -11.44 46.72 24.91
CA PRO A 330 -12.87 46.85 25.24
C PRO A 330 -13.49 45.52 25.71
N GLY A 331 -14.66 45.57 26.34
CA GLY A 331 -15.41 44.39 26.74
C GLY A 331 -16.36 44.67 27.90
N ARG A 332 -17.08 43.63 28.35
CA ARG A 332 -17.95 43.73 29.55
C ARG A 332 -17.07 43.67 30.80
N LEU A 333 -17.24 44.64 31.69
CA LEU A 333 -16.53 44.69 32.97
C LEU A 333 -17.02 43.57 33.91
N ARG A 334 -16.07 42.82 34.44
CA ARG A 334 -16.27 41.79 35.49
C ARG A 334 -15.90 42.43 36.83
N THR A 335 -16.86 43.02 37.51
CA THR A 335 -16.65 43.85 38.70
C THR A 335 -15.75 43.20 39.76
N ARG A 336 -15.97 41.92 40.08
CA ARG A 336 -15.15 41.19 41.05
C ARG A 336 -13.69 41.10 40.63
N HIS A 337 -13.41 40.80 39.36
CA HIS A 337 -12.05 40.75 38.82
C HIS A 337 -11.42 42.14 38.70
N ALA A 338 -12.22 43.18 38.47
CA ALA A 338 -11.73 44.56 38.46
C ALA A 338 -11.24 45.00 39.83
N ILE A 339 -12.02 44.68 40.89
CA ILE A 339 -11.63 44.94 42.28
C ILE A 339 -10.35 44.21 42.65
N THR A 340 -10.24 42.91 42.28
CA THR A 340 -9.04 42.11 42.50
C THR A 340 -7.83 42.69 41.78
N ALA A 341 -7.99 43.08 40.51
CA ALA A 341 -6.90 43.69 39.73
C ALA A 341 -6.44 45.04 40.35
N GLN A 342 -7.38 45.83 40.87
CA GLN A 342 -7.07 47.08 41.54
C GLN A 342 -6.35 46.83 42.89
N ALA A 343 -6.77 45.85 43.66
CA ALA A 343 -6.10 45.46 44.89
C ALA A 343 -4.65 44.99 44.65
N GLN A 344 -4.45 44.21 43.58
CA GLN A 344 -3.10 43.78 43.15
C GLN A 344 -2.20 44.97 42.77
N ARG A 345 -2.75 45.96 42.04
CA ARG A 345 -2.01 47.20 41.71
C ARG A 345 -1.64 47.99 42.96
N THR A 346 -2.59 48.15 43.89
CA THR A 346 -2.37 48.86 45.15
C THR A 346 -1.33 48.14 46.01
N ALA A 347 -1.26 46.84 45.96
CA ALA A 347 -0.25 46.01 46.61
C ALA A 347 1.11 45.99 45.88
N GLY A 348 1.28 46.75 44.80
CA GLY A 348 2.55 46.82 44.03
C GLY A 348 2.83 45.57 43.20
N THR A 349 1.86 44.66 42.98
CA THR A 349 2.00 43.45 42.18
C THR A 349 1.41 43.63 40.79
N ILE A 350 1.95 42.86 39.80
CA ILE A 350 1.39 42.85 38.43
C ILE A 350 0.04 42.15 38.47
N PRO A 351 -1.04 42.82 37.98
CA PRO A 351 -2.38 42.24 37.99
C PRO A 351 -2.47 40.97 37.14
N THR A 352 -2.87 39.89 37.75
CA THR A 352 -3.19 38.60 37.07
C THR A 352 -4.70 38.44 36.86
N ALA A 353 -5.53 39.17 37.60
CA ALA A 353 -6.98 39.15 37.44
C ALA A 353 -7.38 39.85 36.14
N THR A 354 -8.29 39.21 35.39
CA THR A 354 -8.79 39.67 34.07
C THR A 354 -10.11 40.40 34.21
N PRO A 355 -10.08 41.74 34.32
CA PRO A 355 -11.29 42.56 34.63
C PRO A 355 -12.28 42.66 33.46
N TRP A 356 -11.88 42.32 32.27
CA TRP A 356 -12.72 42.47 31.08
C TRP A 356 -13.07 41.11 30.46
N GLN A 357 -14.27 41.02 29.88
CA GLN A 357 -14.74 39.90 29.09
C GLN A 357 -15.01 40.42 27.68
N GLN A 358 -14.12 40.03 26.77
CA GLN A 358 -14.21 40.41 25.36
C GLN A 358 -15.00 39.36 24.57
N ARG A 359 -15.87 39.78 23.67
CA ARG A 359 -16.42 38.90 22.63
C ARG A 359 -15.36 38.74 21.56
N ALA A 360 -14.82 37.54 21.44
CA ALA A 360 -13.95 37.15 20.35
C ALA A 360 -14.79 36.40 19.31
N THR A 361 -14.87 36.93 18.11
CA THR A 361 -15.41 36.20 16.98
C THR A 361 -14.24 35.41 16.39
N LEU A 362 -13.96 34.21 16.92
CA LEU A 362 -13.02 33.31 16.30
C LEU A 362 -13.71 32.67 15.11
N PRO A 363 -13.08 32.66 13.92
CA PRO A 363 -13.55 31.79 12.87
C PRO A 363 -13.51 30.35 13.41
N PRO A 364 -14.62 29.59 13.36
CA PRO A 364 -14.62 28.21 13.81
C PRO A 364 -13.55 27.43 13.03
N PRO A 365 -12.88 26.49 13.67
CA PRO A 365 -11.96 25.61 12.95
C PRO A 365 -12.74 24.94 11.81
N LYS A 366 -12.32 25.14 10.56
CA LYS A 366 -12.94 24.51 9.40
C LYS A 366 -12.56 23.04 9.41
N PRO A 367 -13.47 22.12 9.74
CA PRO A 367 -13.13 20.71 9.73
C PRO A 367 -12.76 20.28 8.30
N THR A 368 -11.68 19.54 8.16
CA THR A 368 -11.26 18.99 6.86
C THR A 368 -12.25 17.91 6.42
N LEU A 369 -12.76 18.03 5.20
CA LEU A 369 -13.61 16.99 4.59
C LEU A 369 -12.74 15.83 4.10
N HIS A 370 -13.10 14.61 4.47
CA HIS A 370 -12.57 13.37 3.94
C HIS A 370 -13.65 12.74 3.05
N LEU A 371 -13.40 12.66 1.75
CA LEU A 371 -14.34 12.15 0.76
C LEU A 371 -13.79 10.93 0.04
N GLY A 372 -14.40 9.76 0.25
CA GLY A 372 -14.24 8.58 -0.60
C GLY A 372 -15.22 8.66 -1.77
N VAL A 373 -14.72 8.49 -3.00
CA VAL A 373 -15.55 8.32 -4.19
C VAL A 373 -15.36 6.89 -4.68
N ILE A 374 -16.41 6.09 -4.65
CA ILE A 374 -16.41 4.69 -5.09
C ILE A 374 -17.27 4.59 -6.34
N VAL A 375 -16.72 4.05 -7.42
CA VAL A 375 -17.38 3.96 -8.72
C VAL A 375 -17.51 2.49 -9.14
N ASP A 376 -18.71 2.10 -9.42
CA ASP A 376 -19.07 0.79 -9.93
C ASP A 376 -18.66 0.65 -11.40
N VAL A 377 -17.86 -0.37 -11.71
CA VAL A 377 -17.43 -0.69 -13.07
C VAL A 377 -17.94 -2.07 -13.50
N SER A 378 -19.00 -2.59 -12.87
CA SER A 378 -19.67 -3.80 -13.28
C SER A 378 -20.31 -3.64 -14.67
N TYR A 379 -20.61 -4.76 -15.31
CA TYR A 379 -21.15 -4.75 -16.68
C TYR A 379 -22.51 -4.04 -16.79
N SER A 380 -23.36 -4.07 -15.76
CA SER A 380 -24.63 -3.33 -15.72
C SER A 380 -24.45 -1.83 -15.91
N MET A 381 -23.31 -1.29 -15.46
CA MET A 381 -22.98 0.13 -15.58
C MET A 381 -22.44 0.53 -16.96
N HIS A 382 -22.32 -0.41 -17.92
CA HIS A 382 -21.74 -0.14 -19.24
C HIS A 382 -22.41 1.03 -20.00
N PRO A 383 -23.73 1.19 -20.04
CA PRO A 383 -24.37 2.33 -20.71
C PRO A 383 -24.01 3.69 -20.06
N TYR A 384 -23.55 3.69 -18.83
CA TYR A 384 -23.27 4.86 -18.01
C TYR A 384 -21.77 5.09 -17.78
N ALA A 385 -20.89 4.40 -18.50
CA ALA A 385 -19.43 4.49 -18.33
C ALA A 385 -18.92 5.95 -18.40
N GLY A 386 -19.39 6.72 -19.38
CA GLY A 386 -19.06 8.14 -19.51
C GLY A 386 -19.61 9.01 -18.35
N PRO A 387 -20.94 8.99 -18.10
CA PRO A 387 -21.53 9.70 -16.97
C PRO A 387 -20.91 9.37 -15.62
N MET A 388 -20.65 8.10 -15.29
CA MET A 388 -20.04 7.75 -14.01
C MET A 388 -18.58 8.22 -13.87
N SER A 389 -17.81 8.19 -14.97
CA SER A 389 -16.45 8.76 -15.00
C SER A 389 -16.48 10.26 -14.70
N SER A 390 -17.44 10.99 -15.32
CA SER A 390 -17.68 12.41 -15.07
C SER A 390 -18.10 12.68 -13.63
N ALA A 391 -19.07 11.90 -13.08
CA ALA A 391 -19.54 12.05 -11.70
C ALA A 391 -18.41 11.85 -10.69
N GLY A 392 -17.61 10.81 -10.87
CA GLY A 392 -16.46 10.52 -10.02
C GLY A 392 -15.44 11.65 -10.01
N TRP A 393 -15.13 12.21 -11.18
CA TRP A 393 -14.20 13.34 -11.30
C TRP A 393 -14.79 14.62 -10.70
N ILE A 394 -16.04 14.97 -11.00
CA ILE A 394 -16.71 16.19 -10.47
C ILE A 394 -16.69 16.19 -8.96
N LEU A 395 -17.09 15.09 -8.32
CA LEU A 395 -17.09 14.95 -6.86
C LEU A 395 -15.69 15.10 -6.25
N ALA A 396 -14.72 14.35 -6.76
CA ALA A 396 -13.36 14.37 -6.24
C ALA A 396 -12.70 15.74 -6.45
N HIS A 397 -12.85 16.36 -7.63
CA HIS A 397 -12.28 17.67 -7.95
C HIS A 397 -12.93 18.80 -7.13
N ALA A 398 -14.26 18.79 -6.97
CA ALA A 398 -14.98 19.77 -6.18
C ALA A 398 -14.56 19.74 -4.71
N ALA A 399 -14.46 18.56 -4.11
CA ALA A 399 -14.00 18.39 -2.74
C ALA A 399 -12.54 18.83 -2.58
N ARG A 400 -11.66 18.41 -3.48
CA ARG A 400 -10.24 18.76 -3.46
C ARG A 400 -9.98 20.27 -3.61
N SER A 401 -10.84 20.98 -4.35
CA SER A 401 -10.80 22.44 -4.47
C SER A 401 -11.12 23.17 -3.16
N ASN A 402 -11.62 22.44 -2.16
CA ASN A 402 -11.90 22.92 -0.79
C ASN A 402 -10.97 22.30 0.26
N ASP A 403 -9.74 21.93 -0.13
CA ASP A 403 -8.74 21.33 0.75
C ASP A 403 -9.19 20.01 1.41
N ALA A 404 -10.14 19.30 0.79
CA ALA A 404 -10.54 17.98 1.24
C ALA A 404 -9.46 16.93 0.94
N VAL A 405 -9.41 15.88 1.75
CA VAL A 405 -8.65 14.66 1.43
C VAL A 405 -9.58 13.73 0.66
N THR A 406 -9.20 13.36 -0.57
CA THR A 406 -10.08 12.56 -1.45
C THR A 406 -9.37 11.31 -1.94
N ALA A 407 -10.09 10.20 -2.07
CA ALA A 407 -9.65 9.01 -2.78
C ALA A 407 -10.75 8.57 -3.74
N THR A 408 -10.37 8.16 -4.96
CA THR A 408 -11.29 7.60 -5.96
C THR A 408 -10.92 6.15 -6.21
N ILE A 409 -11.90 5.27 -6.04
CA ILE A 409 -11.75 3.82 -6.11
C ILE A 409 -12.79 3.29 -7.08
N ALA A 410 -12.39 2.44 -8.02
CA ALA A 410 -13.31 1.65 -8.83
C ALA A 410 -13.48 0.26 -8.21
N PHE A 411 -14.69 -0.28 -8.27
CA PHE A 411 -14.99 -1.65 -7.85
C PHE A 411 -15.85 -2.37 -8.91
N GLY A 412 -15.65 -3.66 -8.98
CA GLY A 412 -16.36 -4.53 -9.92
C GLY A 412 -16.06 -5.99 -9.54
N SER A 413 -15.44 -6.76 -10.43
CA SER A 413 -14.79 -8.02 -10.05
C SER A 413 -13.55 -7.80 -9.19
N ASP A 414 -12.93 -6.61 -9.29
CA ASP A 414 -11.71 -6.22 -8.61
C ASP A 414 -11.82 -4.82 -8.02
N VAL A 415 -10.95 -4.49 -7.05
CA VAL A 415 -10.84 -3.14 -6.48
C VAL A 415 -9.63 -2.43 -7.06
N THR A 416 -9.83 -1.24 -7.65
CA THR A 416 -8.75 -0.43 -8.21
C THR A 416 -8.71 0.96 -7.57
N LEU A 417 -7.60 1.34 -6.94
CA LEU A 417 -7.37 2.71 -6.50
C LEU A 417 -6.98 3.56 -7.70
N LEU A 418 -7.88 4.43 -8.15
CA LEU A 418 -7.67 5.30 -9.30
C LEU A 418 -6.89 6.57 -8.94
N ILE A 419 -7.26 7.21 -7.82
CA ILE A 419 -6.66 8.45 -7.33
C ILE A 419 -6.52 8.34 -5.81
N GLY A 420 -5.29 8.39 -5.32
CA GLY A 420 -4.98 8.32 -3.89
C GLY A 420 -5.12 9.66 -3.16
N PRO A 421 -5.12 9.67 -1.81
CA PRO A 421 -5.35 10.86 -0.99
C PRO A 421 -4.36 12.01 -1.25
N ARG A 422 -3.14 11.72 -1.70
CA ARG A 422 -2.10 12.72 -2.01
C ARG A 422 -2.13 13.23 -3.44
N GLN A 423 -2.93 12.59 -4.30
CA GLN A 423 -3.03 12.94 -5.72
C GLN A 423 -4.13 13.97 -5.96
N ARG A 424 -4.00 14.77 -7.02
CA ARG A 424 -5.04 15.69 -7.48
C ARG A 424 -5.78 15.08 -8.67
N PRO A 425 -7.13 15.14 -8.68
CA PRO A 425 -7.94 14.67 -9.81
C PRO A 425 -7.87 15.70 -10.96
N THR A 426 -6.79 15.68 -11.73
CA THR A 426 -6.57 16.62 -12.84
C THR A 426 -7.25 16.20 -14.13
N HIS A 427 -7.42 14.89 -14.34
CA HIS A 427 -8.05 14.30 -15.54
C HIS A 427 -9.24 13.43 -15.14
N VAL A 428 -10.22 13.33 -16.01
CA VAL A 428 -11.29 12.33 -15.92
C VAL A 428 -10.69 10.96 -16.24
N GLN A 429 -10.97 9.97 -15.39
CA GLN A 429 -10.55 8.60 -15.61
C GLN A 429 -11.67 7.90 -16.41
N ASP A 430 -11.43 7.59 -17.67
CA ASP A 430 -12.37 6.76 -18.43
C ASP A 430 -12.32 5.33 -17.91
N MET A 431 -13.49 4.79 -17.57
CA MET A 431 -13.58 3.51 -16.87
C MET A 431 -14.06 2.41 -17.82
N ASN A 432 -13.36 1.28 -17.80
CA ASN A 432 -13.84 0.05 -18.41
C ASN A 432 -14.86 -0.61 -17.50
N THR A 433 -15.95 -1.03 -18.08
CA THR A 433 -16.98 -1.80 -17.39
C THR A 433 -16.88 -3.27 -17.78
N PHE A 434 -16.73 -4.15 -16.78
CA PHE A 434 -16.64 -5.59 -17.00
C PHE A 434 -16.93 -6.37 -15.71
N GLY A 435 -17.39 -7.61 -15.85
CA GLY A 435 -17.61 -8.53 -14.72
C GLY A 435 -18.77 -8.15 -13.81
N GLY A 436 -18.74 -8.62 -12.58
CA GLY A 436 -19.74 -8.40 -11.53
C GLY A 436 -19.37 -7.30 -10.56
N SER A 437 -20.12 -7.20 -9.46
CA SER A 437 -20.00 -6.17 -8.40
C SER A 437 -19.56 -6.76 -7.04
N SER A 438 -18.77 -7.84 -7.06
CA SER A 438 -18.43 -8.65 -5.88
C SER A 438 -17.54 -7.94 -4.86
N THR A 439 -16.82 -6.88 -5.24
CA THR A 439 -15.78 -6.26 -4.40
C THR A 439 -16.21 -4.94 -3.75
N PHE A 440 -17.48 -4.59 -3.72
CA PHE A 440 -17.99 -3.35 -3.09
C PHE A 440 -17.51 -3.20 -1.63
N ILE A 441 -17.62 -4.28 -0.84
CA ILE A 441 -17.24 -4.29 0.58
C ILE A 441 -15.75 -3.96 0.75
N ASP A 442 -14.90 -4.51 -0.10
CA ASP A 442 -13.45 -4.27 -0.01
C ASP A 442 -13.07 -2.87 -0.49
N ALA A 443 -13.79 -2.32 -1.48
CA ALA A 443 -13.63 -0.94 -1.90
C ALA A 443 -14.00 0.05 -0.78
N VAL A 444 -15.10 -0.21 -0.05
CA VAL A 444 -15.49 0.62 1.11
C VAL A 444 -14.48 0.50 2.25
N LYS A 445 -13.99 -0.70 2.56
CA LYS A 445 -12.94 -0.91 3.55
C LYS A 445 -11.66 -0.15 3.18
N LEU A 446 -11.25 -0.22 1.92
CA LEU A 446 -10.10 0.52 1.41
C LEU A 446 -10.29 2.03 1.55
N ALA A 447 -11.48 2.55 1.20
CA ALA A 447 -11.81 3.97 1.39
C ALA A 447 -11.73 4.39 2.87
N ASP A 448 -12.25 3.58 3.79
CA ASP A 448 -12.17 3.84 5.22
C ASP A 448 -10.73 3.82 5.75
N GLU A 449 -9.90 2.89 5.30
CA GLU A 449 -8.48 2.84 5.66
C GLU A 449 -7.68 4.06 5.17
N LEU A 450 -7.94 4.50 3.93
CA LEU A 450 -7.27 5.65 3.32
C LEU A 450 -7.70 6.98 3.92
N LEU A 451 -8.97 7.10 4.30
CA LEU A 451 -9.60 8.37 4.65
C LEU A 451 -10.09 8.45 6.10
N HIS A 452 -9.98 7.34 6.85
CA HIS A 452 -10.45 7.24 8.24
C HIS A 452 -11.92 7.62 8.40
N LEU A 453 -12.80 7.06 7.55
CA LEU A 453 -14.20 7.43 7.48
C LEU A 453 -15.00 7.12 8.76
N ARG A 454 -14.51 6.25 9.64
CA ARG A 454 -15.12 5.96 10.94
C ARG A 454 -14.53 6.73 12.12
N GLN A 455 -13.46 7.52 11.92
CA GLN A 455 -12.82 8.25 13.01
C GLN A 455 -13.53 9.61 13.28
N PRO A 456 -13.89 9.95 14.52
CA PRO A 456 -14.53 11.21 14.86
C PRO A 456 -13.60 12.42 14.68
N GLY A 457 -14.18 13.63 14.70
CA GLY A 457 -13.43 14.89 14.65
C GLY A 457 -13.13 15.45 13.26
N ARG A 458 -13.72 14.86 12.20
CA ARG A 458 -13.60 15.31 10.80
C ARG A 458 -14.96 15.24 10.12
N LEU A 459 -15.17 16.04 9.08
CA LEU A 459 -16.29 15.82 8.18
C LEU A 459 -15.95 14.65 7.25
N ARG A 460 -16.85 13.68 7.11
CA ARG A 460 -16.60 12.45 6.40
C ARG A 460 -17.77 12.13 5.48
N MET A 461 -17.45 11.77 4.26
CA MET A 461 -18.44 11.37 3.27
C MET A 461 -17.93 10.23 2.43
N LEU A 462 -18.77 9.27 2.14
CA LEU A 462 -18.61 8.27 1.12
C LEU A 462 -19.61 8.55 0.00
N ALA A 463 -19.14 8.83 -1.21
CA ALA A 463 -19.97 8.96 -2.39
C ALA A 463 -19.84 7.68 -3.22
N VAL A 464 -20.93 7.01 -3.49
CA VAL A 464 -21.00 5.78 -4.29
C VAL A 464 -21.73 6.10 -5.58
N VAL A 465 -21.14 5.71 -6.72
CA VAL A 465 -21.75 5.79 -8.05
C VAL A 465 -22.01 4.37 -8.52
N SER A 466 -23.25 3.88 -8.41
CA SER A 466 -23.63 2.50 -8.71
C SER A 466 -25.15 2.38 -8.87
N ASP A 467 -25.61 1.42 -9.66
CA ASP A 467 -27.01 1.04 -9.76
C ASP A 467 -27.52 0.36 -8.46
N GLY A 468 -26.61 -0.13 -7.62
CA GLY A 468 -26.95 -0.80 -6.36
C GLY A 468 -27.21 -2.29 -6.50
N ASP A 469 -26.99 -2.88 -7.67
CA ASP A 469 -27.03 -4.33 -7.88
C ASP A 469 -25.69 -4.94 -7.45
N LEU A 470 -25.63 -5.35 -6.18
CA LEU A 470 -24.43 -5.87 -5.54
C LEU A 470 -24.60 -7.34 -5.17
N ASP A 471 -23.52 -8.12 -5.25
CA ASP A 471 -23.53 -9.56 -4.97
C ASP A 471 -23.97 -9.90 -3.53
N ASP A 472 -23.64 -9.07 -2.53
CA ASP A 472 -24.02 -9.25 -1.11
C ASP A 472 -24.70 -7.98 -0.56
N ILE A 473 -25.95 -7.77 -0.94
CA ILE A 473 -26.76 -6.63 -0.46
C ILE A 473 -26.86 -6.58 1.08
N PRO A 474 -27.09 -7.70 1.81
CA PRO A 474 -27.13 -7.66 3.27
C PRO A 474 -25.82 -7.20 3.92
N ALA A 475 -24.67 -7.63 3.42
CA ALA A 475 -23.37 -7.19 3.95
C ALA A 475 -23.09 -5.72 3.60
N ALA A 476 -23.40 -5.29 2.39
CA ALA A 476 -23.31 -3.89 1.95
C ALA A 476 -24.17 -2.98 2.84
N GLN A 477 -25.41 -3.36 3.13
CA GLN A 477 -26.31 -2.61 4.02
C GLN A 477 -25.75 -2.50 5.45
N ARG A 478 -25.19 -3.59 6.00
CA ARG A 478 -24.55 -3.56 7.34
C ARG A 478 -23.38 -2.60 7.36
N LEU A 479 -22.56 -2.57 6.31
CA LEU A 479 -21.38 -1.73 6.21
C LEU A 479 -21.75 -0.25 6.08
N VAL A 480 -22.71 0.09 5.21
CA VAL A 480 -23.30 1.44 5.08
C VAL A 480 -23.86 1.94 6.41
N SER A 481 -24.65 1.09 7.10
CA SER A 481 -25.20 1.43 8.41
C SER A 481 -24.13 1.62 9.48
N THR A 482 -22.99 0.94 9.37
CA THR A 482 -21.85 1.10 10.28
C THR A 482 -21.13 2.43 10.04
N LEU A 483 -20.95 2.85 8.80
CA LEU A 483 -20.39 4.15 8.45
C LEU A 483 -21.29 5.29 8.93
N HIS A 484 -22.59 5.19 8.66
CA HIS A 484 -23.57 6.19 9.10
C HIS A 484 -23.59 6.35 10.63
N ARG A 485 -23.63 5.24 11.39
CA ARG A 485 -23.55 5.28 12.86
C ARG A 485 -22.23 5.87 13.38
N ALA A 486 -21.16 5.79 12.61
CA ALA A 486 -19.89 6.44 12.93
C ALA A 486 -19.89 7.94 12.59
N GLY A 487 -20.97 8.48 12.03
CA GLY A 487 -21.11 9.88 11.60
C GLY A 487 -20.40 10.14 10.24
N CYS A 488 -20.39 9.16 9.34
CA CYS A 488 -19.96 9.34 7.95
C CYS A 488 -21.20 9.47 7.06
N ALA A 489 -21.32 10.58 6.34
CA ALA A 489 -22.35 10.76 5.33
C ALA A 489 -22.20 9.76 4.20
N VAL A 490 -23.30 9.18 3.72
CA VAL A 490 -23.27 8.28 2.56
C VAL A 490 -24.20 8.84 1.48
N LEU A 491 -23.57 9.27 0.37
CA LEU A 491 -24.26 9.77 -0.82
C LEU A 491 -24.24 8.68 -1.88
N TRP A 492 -25.40 8.34 -2.43
CA TRP A 492 -25.52 7.33 -3.48
C TRP A 492 -26.03 7.97 -4.77
N LEU A 493 -25.21 7.95 -5.83
CA LEU A 493 -25.59 8.40 -7.16
C LEU A 493 -25.96 7.18 -8.00
N ARG A 494 -27.24 7.05 -8.31
CA ARG A 494 -27.76 5.95 -9.12
C ARG A 494 -28.17 6.45 -10.51
N PRO A 495 -27.87 5.72 -11.59
CA PRO A 495 -28.42 6.02 -12.91
C PRO A 495 -29.94 6.06 -12.87
N ALA A 496 -30.56 7.08 -13.52
CA ALA A 496 -31.99 7.31 -13.43
C ALA A 496 -32.83 6.20 -14.10
N ASP A 497 -32.26 5.57 -15.12
CA ASP A 497 -32.95 4.59 -15.97
C ASP A 497 -32.66 3.12 -15.58
N LEU A 498 -31.90 2.91 -14.49
CA LEU A 498 -31.61 1.58 -13.96
C LEU A 498 -32.41 1.31 -12.68
N ASP A 499 -33.07 0.16 -12.67
CA ASP A 499 -33.61 -0.40 -11.45
C ASP A 499 -32.46 -0.98 -10.61
N GLY A 500 -32.51 -0.76 -9.30
CA GLY A 500 -31.48 -1.28 -8.40
C GLY A 500 -31.86 -1.10 -6.95
N HIS A 501 -31.07 -1.71 -6.06
CA HIS A 501 -31.35 -1.67 -4.63
C HIS A 501 -31.14 -0.26 -4.04
N THR A 502 -32.04 0.13 -3.14
CA THR A 502 -31.92 1.39 -2.37
C THR A 502 -31.51 1.06 -0.94
N PHE A 503 -30.35 1.54 -0.53
CA PHE A 503 -29.82 1.30 0.80
C PHE A 503 -30.41 2.30 1.83
N THR A 504 -30.71 1.82 3.02
CA THR A 504 -31.10 2.69 4.13
C THR A 504 -29.88 3.41 4.70
N ASN A 505 -30.08 4.56 5.33
CA ASN A 505 -29.02 5.44 5.84
C ASN A 505 -28.09 5.98 4.72
N THR A 506 -28.67 6.21 3.55
CA THR A 506 -28.01 6.88 2.41
C THR A 506 -28.88 8.01 1.90
N THR A 507 -28.25 9.06 1.38
CA THR A 507 -28.92 10.07 0.58
C THR A 507 -28.76 9.68 -0.89
N THR A 508 -29.83 9.21 -1.53
CA THR A 508 -29.78 8.72 -2.92
C THR A 508 -30.25 9.81 -3.89
N VAL A 509 -29.49 9.99 -4.97
CA VAL A 509 -29.84 10.89 -6.09
C VAL A 509 -29.90 10.07 -7.38
N LEU A 510 -30.98 10.20 -8.13
CA LEU A 510 -31.10 9.66 -9.47
C LEU A 510 -30.45 10.61 -10.48
N VAL A 511 -29.52 10.09 -11.27
CA VAL A 511 -28.66 10.90 -12.16
C VAL A 511 -28.69 10.32 -13.56
N ALA A 512 -29.23 11.04 -14.53
CA ALA A 512 -29.09 10.72 -15.95
C ALA A 512 -27.80 11.32 -16.53
N ASP A 513 -27.53 12.60 -16.20
CA ASP A 513 -26.31 13.32 -16.59
C ASP A 513 -25.77 14.07 -15.34
N PRO A 514 -24.56 13.72 -14.87
CA PRO A 514 -23.97 14.34 -13.69
C PRO A 514 -23.73 15.84 -13.81
N VAL A 515 -23.48 16.33 -15.02
CA VAL A 515 -23.26 17.78 -15.25
C VAL A 515 -24.56 18.55 -15.06
N GLN A 516 -25.66 18.04 -15.60
CA GLN A 516 -26.99 18.65 -15.46
C GLN A 516 -27.58 18.46 -14.04
N ALA A 517 -27.27 17.35 -13.39
CA ALA A 517 -27.72 17.04 -12.03
C ALA A 517 -26.89 17.70 -10.92
N THR A 518 -25.94 18.61 -11.24
CA THR A 518 -24.97 19.15 -10.27
C THR A 518 -25.65 19.82 -9.07
N ASP A 519 -26.76 20.54 -9.26
CA ASP A 519 -27.51 21.15 -8.17
C ASP A 519 -28.11 20.10 -7.22
N HIS A 520 -28.74 19.06 -7.76
CA HIS A 520 -29.30 17.97 -6.98
C HIS A 520 -28.23 17.19 -6.22
N ILE A 521 -27.07 16.94 -6.86
CA ILE A 521 -25.91 16.29 -6.22
C ILE A 521 -25.37 17.17 -5.09
N ALA A 522 -25.31 18.50 -5.30
CA ALA A 522 -24.81 19.44 -4.31
C ALA A 522 -25.75 19.51 -3.10
N ASP A 523 -27.06 19.61 -3.30
CA ASP A 523 -28.06 19.65 -2.24
C ASP A 523 -28.06 18.34 -1.44
N ALA A 524 -28.01 17.22 -2.12
CA ALA A 524 -27.94 15.90 -1.49
C ALA A 524 -26.64 15.72 -0.68
N ALA A 525 -25.50 16.17 -1.20
CA ALA A 525 -24.23 16.11 -0.49
C ALA A 525 -24.24 16.99 0.78
N VAL A 526 -24.83 18.19 0.71
CA VAL A 526 -25.01 19.07 1.87
C VAL A 526 -25.92 18.42 2.90
N THR A 527 -27.10 17.94 2.47
CA THR A 527 -28.07 17.25 3.34
C THR A 527 -27.45 16.03 4.02
N ALA A 528 -26.69 15.21 3.28
CA ALA A 528 -26.00 14.05 3.84
C ALA A 528 -24.97 14.44 4.91
N LEU A 529 -24.23 15.55 4.71
CA LEU A 529 -23.27 16.06 5.68
C LEU A 529 -23.92 16.66 6.93
N GLU A 530 -25.12 17.22 6.80
CA GLU A 530 -25.89 17.79 7.92
C GLU A 530 -26.56 16.71 8.79
N GLN A 531 -26.85 15.54 8.20
CA GLN A 531 -27.51 14.42 8.89
C GLN A 531 -26.53 13.44 9.56
N ALA A 532 -25.24 13.53 9.24
CA ALA A 532 -24.18 12.65 9.76
C ALA A 532 -23.50 13.24 11.00
#